data_ffc8eae8f44e62f21dfde003482a17af
#
_entry.id   ffc8eae8f44e62f21dfde003482a17af
#
_cell.length_a   1.000
_cell.length_b   1.000
_cell.length_c   1.000
_cell.angle_alpha   90.00
_cell.angle_beta   90.00
_cell.angle_gamma   90.00
#
_symmetry.space_group_name_H-M   'P 1'
#
loop_
_entity.id
_entity.type
_entity.pdbx_description
1 polymer ?
#
loop_
_entity_poly.entity_id
_entity_poly.type
_entity_poly.pdbx_seq_one_letter_code
_entity_poly.pdbx_strand_id
1 'polypeptide(L)'
;MLQRAQEVAEAIAADVLAGRLEPGDPVPTVRALARQLGCAPGTAARAHRILRDAGVIGGAPRSRAVVAAGGVAAALMMGAHQGVLRLSGSDDPPLDLLLSAAGGGVERAVGARGSVVGLGMLAQGVVDAAAVHLRDARTGRYNDVFARRVLGGEPARLVHLWRREQGIVVPKGNPLGIRGMADLDGVRLAWRQPGTGSRLLLNRLLLETRAVPAPEGELCGSHFGVAVAVAVGAVDAGLAVRAVAEAVDADFLPVEWEDFELAVSPRAVGLLGPLLDVLASTSVHERVSRLSGYELSRSGESRIAA
;
A
#
# COMPACT_ATOMS: atom_id res chain seq x y z
N MET A 1 -0.70 -12.92 -34.26
CA MET A 1 -1.59 -13.97 -33.72
C MET A 1 -1.21 -14.40 -32.30
N LEU A 2 0.08 -14.56 -31.97
CA LEU A 2 0.54 -14.87 -30.61
C LEU A 2 0.21 -13.71 -29.63
N GLN A 3 0.52 -12.49 -29.98
CA GLN A 3 0.30 -11.28 -29.20
C GLN A 3 -1.18 -11.12 -28.78
N ARG A 4 -2.13 -11.32 -29.70
CA ARG A 4 -3.56 -11.21 -29.39
C ARG A 4 -4.09 -12.31 -28.46
N ALA A 5 -3.49 -13.51 -28.43
CA ALA A 5 -3.84 -14.55 -27.48
C ALA A 5 -3.31 -14.23 -26.06
N GLN A 6 -2.16 -13.58 -25.99
CA GLN A 6 -1.60 -13.07 -24.76
C GLN A 6 -2.48 -11.96 -24.16
N GLU A 7 -2.88 -10.98 -24.98
CA GLU A 7 -3.82 -9.91 -24.56
C GLU A 7 -5.15 -10.45 -24.02
N VAL A 8 -5.69 -11.50 -24.68
CA VAL A 8 -6.91 -12.16 -24.22
C VAL A 8 -6.70 -12.91 -22.88
N ALA A 9 -5.55 -13.54 -22.70
CA ALA A 9 -5.21 -14.20 -21.43
C ALA A 9 -5.03 -13.17 -20.32
N GLU A 10 -4.36 -12.07 -20.58
CA GLU A 10 -4.17 -10.96 -19.64
C GLU A 10 -5.50 -10.33 -19.22
N ALA A 11 -6.49 -10.22 -20.10
CA ALA A 11 -7.83 -9.74 -19.75
C ALA A 11 -8.51 -10.64 -18.71
N ILE A 12 -8.40 -11.96 -18.83
CA ILE A 12 -8.93 -12.90 -17.82
C ILE A 12 -8.11 -12.83 -16.53
N ALA A 13 -6.79 -12.75 -16.64
CA ALA A 13 -5.93 -12.57 -15.46
C ALA A 13 -6.29 -11.27 -14.70
N ALA A 14 -6.56 -10.18 -15.43
CA ALA A 14 -7.04 -8.93 -14.84
C ALA A 14 -8.39 -9.08 -14.13
N ASP A 15 -9.32 -9.91 -14.64
CA ASP A 15 -10.57 -10.22 -13.96
C ASP A 15 -10.35 -10.97 -12.64
N VAL A 16 -9.41 -11.92 -12.61
CA VAL A 16 -9.00 -12.63 -11.38
C VAL A 16 -8.36 -11.66 -10.40
N LEU A 17 -7.47 -10.80 -10.87
CA LEU A 17 -6.76 -9.83 -10.04
C LEU A 17 -7.69 -8.75 -9.46
N ALA A 18 -8.71 -8.37 -10.22
CA ALA A 18 -9.74 -7.43 -9.79
C ALA A 18 -10.82 -8.05 -8.88
N GLY A 19 -10.75 -9.37 -8.61
CA GLY A 19 -11.76 -10.07 -7.81
C GLY A 19 -13.11 -10.26 -8.52
N ARG A 20 -13.19 -10.03 -9.84
CA ARG A 20 -14.38 -10.36 -10.63
C ARG A 20 -14.52 -11.86 -10.89
N LEU A 21 -13.42 -12.59 -10.80
CA LEU A 21 -13.34 -14.05 -10.81
C LEU A 21 -12.53 -14.49 -9.57
N GLU A 22 -13.15 -15.22 -8.67
CA GLU A 22 -12.51 -15.73 -7.46
C GLU A 22 -12.00 -17.17 -7.64
N PRO A 23 -11.06 -17.65 -6.81
CA PRO A 23 -10.66 -19.06 -6.83
C PRO A 23 -11.86 -20.01 -6.73
N GLY A 24 -11.97 -20.93 -7.70
CA GLY A 24 -13.11 -21.85 -7.86
C GLY A 24 -14.19 -21.37 -8.83
N ASP A 25 -14.22 -20.10 -9.19
CA ASP A 25 -15.18 -19.58 -10.15
C ASP A 25 -14.96 -20.13 -11.56
N PRO A 26 -16.05 -20.37 -12.29
CA PRO A 26 -15.97 -20.86 -13.65
C PRO A 26 -15.50 -19.74 -14.62
N VAL A 27 -14.42 -20.00 -15.32
CA VAL A 27 -13.91 -19.11 -16.35
C VAL A 27 -14.78 -19.17 -17.62
N PRO A 28 -14.99 -18.06 -18.35
CA PRO A 28 -15.72 -18.06 -19.60
C PRO A 28 -15.20 -19.13 -20.58
N THR A 29 -16.12 -19.88 -21.21
CA THR A 29 -15.72 -20.89 -22.21
C THR A 29 -15.03 -20.26 -23.40
N VAL A 30 -14.21 -21.01 -24.13
CA VAL A 30 -13.54 -20.54 -25.36
C VAL A 30 -14.51 -19.83 -26.32
N ARG A 31 -15.72 -20.35 -26.50
CA ARG A 31 -16.74 -19.74 -27.35
C ARG A 31 -17.32 -18.45 -26.76
N ALA A 32 -17.54 -18.42 -25.46
CA ALA A 32 -18.01 -17.22 -24.78
C ALA A 32 -16.94 -16.10 -24.83
N LEU A 33 -15.70 -16.45 -24.51
CA LEU A 33 -14.56 -15.55 -24.54
C LEU A 33 -14.30 -14.96 -25.91
N ALA A 34 -14.37 -15.81 -26.97
CA ALA A 34 -14.24 -15.35 -28.34
C ALA A 34 -15.30 -14.31 -28.74
N ARG A 35 -16.55 -14.51 -28.28
CA ARG A 35 -17.64 -13.54 -28.50
C ARG A 35 -17.46 -12.26 -27.71
N GLN A 36 -17.12 -12.37 -26.43
CA GLN A 36 -16.98 -11.20 -25.53
C GLN A 36 -15.85 -10.27 -25.97
N LEU A 37 -14.73 -10.83 -26.42
CA LEU A 37 -13.53 -10.07 -26.79
C LEU A 37 -13.35 -9.90 -28.31
N GLY A 38 -14.33 -10.30 -29.10
CA GLY A 38 -14.31 -10.12 -30.57
C GLY A 38 -13.11 -10.78 -31.22
N CYS A 39 -12.70 -11.99 -30.80
CA CYS A 39 -11.55 -12.70 -31.35
C CYS A 39 -11.93 -14.07 -31.94
N ALA A 40 -11.03 -14.65 -32.73
CA ALA A 40 -11.23 -15.99 -33.28
C ALA A 40 -11.23 -17.06 -32.15
N PRO A 41 -12.04 -18.15 -32.27
CA PRO A 41 -12.06 -19.22 -31.27
C PRO A 41 -10.68 -19.84 -31.00
N GLY A 42 -9.83 -19.95 -32.04
CA GLY A 42 -8.45 -20.41 -31.88
C GLY A 42 -7.57 -19.49 -31.02
N THR A 43 -7.81 -18.19 -31.07
CA THR A 43 -7.15 -17.19 -30.23
C THR A 43 -7.56 -17.38 -28.77
N ALA A 44 -8.89 -17.52 -28.51
CA ALA A 44 -9.41 -17.76 -27.16
C ALA A 44 -8.96 -19.13 -26.59
N ALA A 45 -8.88 -20.17 -27.42
CA ALA A 45 -8.35 -21.48 -27.01
C ALA A 45 -6.87 -21.41 -26.62
N ARG A 46 -6.08 -20.62 -27.34
CA ARG A 46 -4.67 -20.39 -27.01
C ARG A 46 -4.53 -19.57 -25.72
N ALA A 47 -5.37 -18.56 -25.52
CA ALA A 47 -5.42 -17.80 -24.27
C ALA A 47 -5.71 -18.71 -23.05
N HIS A 48 -6.68 -19.62 -23.15
CA HIS A 48 -6.94 -20.63 -22.14
C HIS A 48 -5.73 -21.54 -21.86
N ARG A 49 -4.93 -21.85 -22.88
CA ARG A 49 -3.69 -22.63 -22.67
C ARG A 49 -2.67 -21.80 -21.90
N ILE A 50 -2.42 -20.56 -22.32
CA ILE A 50 -1.53 -19.63 -21.60
C ILE A 50 -1.90 -19.54 -20.13
N LEU A 51 -3.19 -19.36 -19.82
CA LEU A 51 -3.68 -19.27 -18.45
C LEU A 51 -3.46 -20.57 -17.63
N ARG A 52 -3.60 -21.75 -18.29
CA ARG A 52 -3.31 -23.03 -17.63
C ARG A 52 -1.82 -23.24 -17.38
N ASP A 53 -1.00 -22.94 -18.38
CA ASP A 53 0.45 -23.09 -18.29
C ASP A 53 1.03 -22.15 -17.23
N ALA A 54 0.42 -20.96 -17.05
CA ALA A 54 0.72 -20.02 -15.99
C ALA A 54 0.12 -20.40 -14.61
N GLY A 55 -0.76 -21.40 -14.53
CA GLY A 55 -1.41 -21.81 -13.27
C GLY A 55 -2.55 -20.89 -12.80
N VAL A 56 -3.00 -19.95 -13.63
CA VAL A 56 -4.12 -19.05 -13.31
C VAL A 56 -5.44 -19.80 -13.28
N ILE A 57 -5.64 -20.71 -14.23
CA ILE A 57 -6.84 -21.53 -14.30
C ILE A 57 -6.50 -23.02 -14.27
N GLY A 58 -7.42 -23.81 -13.71
CA GLY A 58 -7.32 -25.26 -13.60
C GLY A 58 -8.61 -25.95 -14.04
N GLY A 59 -8.73 -27.24 -13.67
CA GLY A 59 -9.89 -28.10 -13.91
C GLY A 59 -9.50 -29.43 -14.55
N ALA A 60 -10.30 -30.47 -14.29
CA ALA A 60 -10.07 -31.80 -14.85
C ALA A 60 -10.26 -31.80 -16.39
N PRO A 61 -9.63 -32.73 -17.11
CA PRO A 61 -9.87 -32.91 -18.52
C PRO A 61 -11.36 -33.06 -18.84
N ARG A 62 -11.86 -32.29 -19.80
CA ARG A 62 -13.27 -32.21 -20.21
C ARG A 62 -14.23 -31.55 -19.21
N SER A 63 -13.75 -31.03 -18.08
CA SER A 63 -14.55 -30.18 -17.20
C SER A 63 -14.45 -28.70 -17.61
N ARG A 64 -15.34 -27.87 -17.04
CA ARG A 64 -15.25 -26.41 -17.18
C ARG A 64 -14.00 -25.92 -16.47
N ALA A 65 -13.22 -25.04 -17.11
CA ALA A 65 -12.08 -24.40 -16.46
C ALA A 65 -12.56 -23.50 -15.33
N VAL A 66 -11.87 -23.53 -14.22
CA VAL A 66 -12.10 -22.69 -13.04
C VAL A 66 -10.83 -21.95 -12.67
N VAL A 67 -10.95 -20.83 -11.96
CA VAL A 67 -9.79 -20.16 -11.37
C VAL A 67 -9.13 -21.12 -10.37
N ALA A 68 -7.83 -21.33 -10.50
CA ALA A 68 -7.08 -22.23 -9.60
C ALA A 68 -7.00 -21.64 -8.18
N ALA A 69 -6.81 -22.46 -7.17
CA ALA A 69 -6.64 -22.02 -5.77
C ALA A 69 -5.47 -21.00 -5.63
N GLY A 70 -4.38 -21.19 -6.40
CA GLY A 70 -3.25 -20.25 -6.50
C GLY A 70 -3.39 -19.26 -7.66
N GLY A 71 -4.55 -19.16 -8.30
CA GLY A 71 -4.76 -18.41 -9.54
C GLY A 71 -4.48 -16.91 -9.41
N VAL A 72 -4.72 -16.32 -8.25
CA VAL A 72 -4.40 -14.90 -8.01
C VAL A 72 -2.88 -14.67 -8.06
N ALA A 73 -2.10 -15.50 -7.35
CA ALA A 73 -0.63 -15.40 -7.36
C ALA A 73 -0.08 -15.65 -8.78
N ALA A 74 -0.61 -16.66 -9.47
CA ALA A 74 -0.22 -16.97 -10.86
C ALA A 74 -0.55 -15.84 -11.84
N ALA A 75 -1.71 -15.18 -11.68
CA ALA A 75 -2.09 -14.03 -12.49
C ALA A 75 -1.18 -12.81 -12.24
N LEU A 76 -0.76 -12.58 -10.98
CA LEU A 76 0.24 -11.57 -10.65
C LEU A 76 1.56 -11.81 -11.40
N MET A 77 2.07 -13.06 -11.36
CA MET A 77 3.30 -13.43 -12.06
C MET A 77 3.18 -13.31 -13.59
N MET A 78 2.00 -13.60 -14.16
CA MET A 78 1.76 -13.48 -15.60
C MET A 78 1.77 -12.02 -16.07
N GLY A 79 1.28 -11.09 -15.25
CA GLY A 79 1.26 -9.65 -15.56
C GLY A 79 2.60 -8.93 -15.31
N ALA A 80 3.56 -9.57 -14.64
CA ALA A 80 4.80 -8.97 -14.19
C ALA A 80 5.79 -8.54 -15.30
N HIS A 81 5.48 -8.73 -16.56
CA HIS A 81 6.47 -8.61 -17.62
C HIS A 81 6.36 -7.38 -18.53
N GLN A 82 5.37 -6.49 -18.37
CA GLN A 82 5.25 -5.32 -19.22
C GLN A 82 4.67 -4.09 -18.49
N GLY A 83 5.55 -3.19 -18.09
CA GLY A 83 5.19 -1.88 -17.61
C GLY A 83 5.87 -1.50 -16.29
N VAL A 84 5.85 -0.21 -15.99
CA VAL A 84 6.36 0.39 -14.77
C VAL A 84 5.18 0.73 -13.87
N LEU A 85 5.16 0.23 -12.63
CA LEU A 85 4.15 0.59 -11.65
C LEU A 85 4.41 2.01 -11.14
N ARG A 86 3.50 2.94 -11.43
CA ARG A 86 3.59 4.32 -10.93
C ARG A 86 2.97 4.40 -9.54
N LEU A 87 3.77 4.78 -8.56
CA LEU A 87 3.41 4.84 -7.16
C LEU A 87 3.39 6.26 -6.63
N SER A 88 2.38 6.63 -5.83
CA SER A 88 2.35 7.83 -5.00
C SER A 88 1.88 7.50 -3.58
N GLY A 89 1.54 8.51 -2.79
CA GLY A 89 0.97 8.34 -1.45
C GLY A 89 1.96 8.65 -0.33
N SER A 90 1.77 7.97 0.79
CA SER A 90 2.56 8.20 1.99
C SER A 90 4.02 7.82 1.82
N ASP A 91 4.88 8.56 2.51
CA ASP A 91 6.28 8.22 2.69
C ASP A 91 6.46 7.30 3.91
N ASP A 92 7.49 6.47 3.85
CA ASP A 92 7.94 5.65 4.97
C ASP A 92 9.40 5.21 4.73
N PRO A 93 10.26 5.17 5.75
CA PRO A 93 11.66 4.74 5.57
C PRO A 93 11.85 3.41 4.83
N PRO A 94 11.11 2.31 5.16
CA PRO A 94 11.24 1.07 4.40
C PRO A 94 10.73 1.14 2.97
N LEU A 95 9.82 2.07 2.65
CA LEU A 95 9.30 2.20 1.29
C LEU A 95 10.39 2.62 0.30
N ASP A 96 11.28 3.53 0.71
CA ASP A 96 12.40 3.93 -0.14
C ASP A 96 13.39 2.78 -0.36
N LEU A 97 13.58 1.88 0.63
CA LEU A 97 14.34 0.65 0.49
C LEU A 97 13.70 -0.30 -0.53
N LEU A 98 12.39 -0.50 -0.41
CA LEU A 98 11.61 -1.36 -1.29
C LEU A 98 11.65 -0.86 -2.74
N LEU A 99 11.43 0.42 -2.97
CA LEU A 99 11.46 1.04 -4.30
C LEU A 99 12.85 0.98 -4.93
N SER A 100 13.88 1.25 -4.15
CA SER A 100 15.27 1.14 -4.61
C SER A 100 15.62 -0.28 -5.04
N ALA A 101 15.14 -1.29 -4.32
CA ALA A 101 15.38 -2.69 -4.64
C ALA A 101 14.53 -3.18 -5.84
N ALA A 102 13.33 -2.63 -6.05
CA ALA A 102 12.47 -2.95 -7.20
C ALA A 102 13.02 -2.39 -8.53
N GLY A 103 13.96 -1.46 -8.48
CA GLY A 103 14.62 -0.88 -9.65
C GLY A 103 13.62 -0.27 -10.64
N GLY A 104 13.85 -0.47 -11.95
CA GLY A 104 13.03 0.10 -13.02
C GLY A 104 11.59 -0.43 -13.12
N GLY A 105 11.20 -1.42 -12.30
CA GLY A 105 9.84 -1.96 -12.28
C GLY A 105 8.81 -1.09 -11.55
N VAL A 106 9.28 -0.14 -10.74
CA VAL A 106 8.44 0.77 -9.97
C VAL A 106 8.98 2.19 -10.04
N GLU A 107 8.11 3.15 -10.34
CA GLU A 107 8.44 4.57 -10.40
C GLU A 107 7.62 5.34 -9.38
N ARG A 108 8.28 6.20 -8.60
CA ARG A 108 7.59 7.10 -7.69
C ARG A 108 7.22 8.40 -8.41
N ALA A 109 5.92 8.70 -8.43
CA ALA A 109 5.44 9.96 -8.99
C ALA A 109 5.98 11.17 -8.19
N VAL A 110 6.39 12.18 -8.93
CA VAL A 110 6.86 13.45 -8.35
C VAL A 110 5.67 14.27 -7.86
N GLY A 111 5.80 14.92 -6.71
CA GLY A 111 4.78 15.84 -6.19
C GLY A 111 4.50 15.68 -4.70
N ALA A 112 3.37 16.20 -4.28
CA ALA A 112 2.94 16.15 -2.89
C ALA A 112 2.74 14.70 -2.40
N ARG A 113 3.10 14.45 -1.15
CA ARG A 113 3.02 13.14 -0.51
C ARG A 113 1.89 13.08 0.51
N GLY A 114 1.41 11.89 0.78
CA GLY A 114 0.41 11.60 1.79
C GLY A 114 -0.68 10.68 1.27
N SER A 115 -1.32 9.95 2.18
CA SER A 115 -2.34 8.95 1.85
C SER A 115 -3.50 9.54 1.04
N VAL A 116 -4.01 10.72 1.42
CA VAL A 116 -5.14 11.37 0.74
C VAL A 116 -4.75 11.86 -0.65
N VAL A 117 -3.56 12.45 -0.77
CA VAL A 117 -3.03 12.91 -2.06
C VAL A 117 -2.82 11.73 -3.01
N GLY A 118 -2.19 10.65 -2.54
CA GLY A 118 -1.98 9.44 -3.33
C GLY A 118 -3.27 8.81 -3.81
N LEU A 119 -4.28 8.73 -2.93
CA LEU A 119 -5.61 8.25 -3.33
C LEU A 119 -6.27 9.16 -4.37
N GLY A 120 -6.12 10.48 -4.25
CA GLY A 120 -6.61 11.43 -5.25
C GLY A 120 -5.96 11.22 -6.61
N MET A 121 -4.64 11.01 -6.65
CA MET A 121 -3.91 10.70 -7.89
C MET A 121 -4.31 9.34 -8.47
N LEU A 122 -4.55 8.35 -7.62
CA LEU A 122 -5.05 7.02 -8.01
C LEU A 122 -6.45 7.12 -8.65
N ALA A 123 -7.36 7.91 -8.06
CA ALA A 123 -8.70 8.16 -8.59
C ALA A 123 -8.67 8.81 -9.98
N GLN A 124 -7.69 9.69 -10.21
CA GLN A 124 -7.51 10.39 -11.48
C GLN A 124 -6.74 9.55 -12.52
N GLY A 125 -6.27 8.36 -12.17
CA GLY A 125 -5.45 7.51 -13.04
C GLY A 125 -4.04 8.06 -13.33
N VAL A 126 -3.58 9.04 -12.53
CA VAL A 126 -2.22 9.60 -12.62
C VAL A 126 -1.18 8.60 -12.16
N VAL A 127 -1.54 7.80 -11.14
CA VAL A 127 -0.73 6.69 -10.62
C VAL A 127 -1.51 5.39 -10.63
N ASP A 128 -0.80 4.29 -10.53
CA ASP A 128 -1.31 2.93 -10.58
C ASP A 128 -1.55 2.36 -9.18
N ALA A 129 -0.81 2.86 -8.20
CA ALA A 129 -0.92 2.49 -6.80
C ALA A 129 -0.68 3.69 -5.87
N ALA A 130 -1.25 3.63 -4.66
CA ALA A 130 -1.06 4.63 -3.62
C ALA A 130 -0.69 3.96 -2.29
N ALA A 131 0.41 4.38 -1.67
CA ALA A 131 0.77 3.98 -0.31
C ALA A 131 -0.13 4.70 0.70
N VAL A 132 -0.81 3.95 1.56
CA VAL A 132 -1.87 4.45 2.44
C VAL A 132 -1.80 3.83 3.85
N HIS A 133 -2.24 4.60 4.84
CA HIS A 133 -2.39 4.16 6.23
C HIS A 133 -3.49 4.97 6.92
N LEU A 134 -4.70 4.96 6.35
CA LEU A 134 -5.85 5.72 6.84
C LEU A 134 -6.77 4.82 7.67
N ARG A 135 -7.00 5.19 8.92
CA ARG A 135 -7.91 4.51 9.81
C ARG A 135 -9.31 5.10 9.70
N ASP A 136 -10.29 4.28 9.43
CA ASP A 136 -11.70 4.65 9.48
C ASP A 136 -12.15 4.80 10.95
N ALA A 137 -12.60 5.98 11.34
CA ALA A 137 -12.97 6.29 12.72
C ALA A 137 -14.18 5.48 13.23
N ARG A 138 -15.06 5.05 12.33
CA ARG A 138 -16.29 4.34 12.67
C ARG A 138 -16.04 2.83 12.85
N THR A 139 -15.20 2.24 12.01
CA THR A 139 -14.97 0.79 12.01
C THR A 139 -13.65 0.39 12.65
N GLY A 140 -12.72 1.32 12.81
CA GLY A 140 -11.35 1.06 13.24
C GLY A 140 -10.48 0.38 12.19
N ARG A 141 -11.03 0.02 11.02
CA ARG A 141 -10.29 -0.66 9.94
C ARG A 141 -9.43 0.32 9.16
N TYR A 142 -8.34 -0.21 8.62
CA TYR A 142 -7.42 0.58 7.78
C TYR A 142 -7.76 0.43 6.30
N ASN A 143 -7.67 1.53 5.58
CA ASN A 143 -7.59 1.70 4.13
C ASN A 143 -8.80 1.25 3.29
N ASP A 144 -9.57 0.24 3.68
CA ASP A 144 -10.67 -0.35 2.88
C ASP A 144 -11.68 0.70 2.39
N VAL A 145 -12.29 1.43 3.32
CA VAL A 145 -13.35 2.42 3.02
C VAL A 145 -12.83 3.52 2.08
N PHE A 146 -11.59 3.94 2.28
CA PHE A 146 -10.98 5.02 1.49
C PHE A 146 -10.66 4.57 0.08
N ALA A 147 -10.01 3.42 -0.08
CA ALA A 147 -9.65 2.86 -1.38
C ALA A 147 -10.90 2.59 -2.23
N ARG A 148 -11.92 1.95 -1.66
CA ARG A 148 -13.19 1.69 -2.34
C ARG A 148 -13.92 2.96 -2.76
N ARG A 149 -13.98 3.97 -1.88
CA ARG A 149 -14.67 5.23 -2.18
C ARG A 149 -13.98 5.99 -3.31
N VAL A 150 -12.66 6.02 -3.30
CA VAL A 150 -11.84 6.74 -4.28
C VAL A 150 -11.92 6.12 -5.67
N LEU A 151 -12.01 4.79 -5.75
CA LEU A 151 -12.15 4.08 -7.04
C LEU A 151 -13.62 3.93 -7.49
N GLY A 152 -14.54 4.74 -6.92
CA GLY A 152 -15.91 4.78 -7.39
C GLY A 152 -16.71 3.47 -7.20
N GLY A 153 -16.29 2.62 -6.26
CA GLY A 153 -16.87 1.31 -6.02
C GLY A 153 -16.25 0.18 -6.85
N GLU A 154 -15.28 0.48 -7.72
CA GLU A 154 -14.46 -0.57 -8.34
C GLU A 154 -13.64 -1.32 -7.27
N PRO A 155 -13.43 -2.64 -7.43
CA PRO A 155 -12.71 -3.44 -6.47
C PRO A 155 -11.24 -3.02 -6.40
N ALA A 156 -10.86 -2.23 -5.40
CA ALA A 156 -9.47 -1.91 -5.13
C ALA A 156 -8.76 -3.12 -4.52
N ARG A 157 -7.57 -3.45 -4.99
CA ARG A 157 -6.70 -4.41 -4.30
C ARG A 157 -5.85 -3.66 -3.28
N LEU A 158 -5.89 -4.13 -2.04
CA LEU A 158 -4.98 -3.69 -0.99
C LEU A 158 -3.88 -4.74 -0.83
N VAL A 159 -2.63 -4.31 -0.88
CA VAL A 159 -1.44 -5.13 -0.63
C VAL A 159 -0.81 -4.66 0.67
N HIS A 160 -0.74 -5.56 1.66
CA HIS A 160 -0.11 -5.25 2.93
C HIS A 160 1.41 -5.21 2.77
N LEU A 161 2.02 -4.08 3.15
CA LEU A 161 3.48 -3.94 3.14
C LEU A 161 4.06 -4.32 4.50
N TRP A 162 3.63 -3.65 5.55
CA TRP A 162 4.02 -3.90 6.95
C TRP A 162 3.05 -3.23 7.92
N ARG A 163 3.18 -3.58 9.19
CA ARG A 163 2.69 -2.74 10.29
C ARG A 163 3.84 -1.88 10.80
N ARG A 164 3.51 -0.69 11.25
CA ARG A 164 4.49 0.23 11.82
C ARG A 164 3.95 0.90 13.08
N GLU A 165 4.85 1.22 13.99
CA GLU A 165 4.50 1.87 15.24
C GLU A 165 4.67 3.38 15.13
N GLN A 166 3.58 4.12 15.34
CA GLN A 166 3.55 5.57 15.49
C GLN A 166 3.59 5.95 16.97
N GLY A 167 4.30 7.02 17.27
CA GLY A 167 4.39 7.52 18.63
C GLY A 167 4.81 8.97 18.72
N ILE A 168 4.82 9.50 19.95
CA ILE A 168 5.31 10.84 20.23
C ILE A 168 6.83 10.76 20.35
N VAL A 169 7.52 11.52 19.49
CA VAL A 169 8.95 11.77 19.57
C VAL A 169 9.16 12.98 20.48
N VAL A 170 10.04 12.86 21.45
CA VAL A 170 10.44 13.92 22.38
C VAL A 170 11.97 13.99 22.45
N PRO A 171 12.55 15.14 22.85
CA PRO A 171 13.99 15.26 23.01
C PRO A 171 14.53 14.21 24.00
N LYS A 172 15.78 13.82 23.84
CA LYS A 172 16.46 12.87 24.74
C LYS A 172 16.31 13.27 26.21
N GLY A 173 15.93 12.31 27.04
CA GLY A 173 15.65 12.52 28.46
C GLY A 173 14.28 13.13 28.75
N ASN A 174 13.46 13.38 27.74
CA ASN A 174 12.09 13.86 27.86
C ASN A 174 11.93 15.03 28.87
N PRO A 175 12.54 16.18 28.62
CA PRO A 175 12.66 17.25 29.62
C PRO A 175 11.32 17.83 30.07
N LEU A 176 10.26 17.72 29.27
CA LEU A 176 8.91 18.16 29.64
C LEU A 176 8.10 17.08 30.37
N GLY A 177 8.64 15.87 30.53
CA GLY A 177 7.95 14.77 31.21
C GLY A 177 6.67 14.31 30.50
N ILE A 178 6.60 14.44 29.19
CA ILE A 178 5.45 14.00 28.37
C ILE A 178 5.30 12.48 28.50
N ARG A 179 4.11 11.99 28.83
CA ARG A 179 3.79 10.57 29.00
C ARG A 179 2.73 10.08 28.03
N GLY A 180 2.04 11.00 27.36
CA GLY A 180 0.98 10.67 26.42
C GLY A 180 0.39 11.90 25.72
N MET A 181 -0.65 11.66 24.94
CA MET A 181 -1.28 12.69 24.10
C MET A 181 -1.89 13.85 24.91
N ALA A 182 -2.37 13.59 26.11
CA ALA A 182 -2.95 14.63 26.98
C ALA A 182 -1.89 15.65 27.46
N ASP A 183 -0.63 15.24 27.57
CA ASP A 183 0.46 16.10 28.02
C ASP A 183 0.98 17.03 26.89
N LEU A 184 0.37 16.97 25.69
CA LEU A 184 0.70 17.86 24.56
C LEU A 184 -0.02 19.22 24.64
N ASP A 185 -0.76 19.50 25.69
CA ASP A 185 -1.38 20.81 25.92
C ASP A 185 -0.30 21.89 26.11
N GLY A 186 -0.38 22.96 25.32
CA GLY A 186 0.62 24.04 25.31
C GLY A 186 2.01 23.68 24.73
N VAL A 187 2.21 22.46 24.21
CA VAL A 187 3.49 21.98 23.66
C VAL A 187 3.67 22.41 22.21
N ARG A 188 4.86 22.88 21.84
CA ARG A 188 5.19 23.20 20.45
C ARG A 188 5.41 21.92 19.64
N LEU A 189 4.60 21.72 18.59
CA LEU A 189 4.59 20.46 17.83
C LEU A 189 5.22 20.59 16.43
N ALA A 190 5.92 19.51 16.05
CA ALA A 190 6.20 19.23 14.65
C ALA A 190 4.94 18.69 13.97
N TRP A 191 4.50 19.37 12.93
CA TRP A 191 3.32 19.03 12.16
C TRP A 191 3.68 18.39 10.83
N ARG A 192 3.03 17.29 10.50
CA ARG A 192 3.11 16.77 9.13
C ARG A 192 2.19 17.58 8.20
N GLN A 193 2.47 17.53 6.89
CA GLN A 193 1.65 18.18 5.87
C GLN A 193 0.18 17.75 5.97
N PRO A 194 -0.78 18.66 5.71
CA PRO A 194 -2.19 18.30 5.59
C PRO A 194 -2.39 17.16 4.55
N GLY A 195 -3.29 16.22 4.85
CA GLY A 195 -3.55 15.06 3.99
C GLY A 195 -2.61 13.87 4.19
N THR A 196 -1.60 13.97 5.05
CA THR A 196 -0.83 12.81 5.50
C THR A 196 -1.59 12.03 6.58
N GLY A 197 -1.49 10.70 6.59
CA GLY A 197 -2.14 9.88 7.61
C GLY A 197 -1.69 10.22 9.02
N SER A 198 -0.40 10.49 9.23
CA SER A 198 0.13 10.88 10.55
C SER A 198 -0.43 12.23 11.03
N ARG A 199 -0.71 13.18 10.11
CA ARG A 199 -1.41 14.43 10.48
C ARG A 199 -2.85 14.15 10.90
N LEU A 200 -3.54 13.27 10.18
CA LEU A 200 -4.91 12.87 10.50
C LEU A 200 -4.96 12.12 11.84
N LEU A 201 -4.00 11.22 12.08
CA LEU A 201 -3.86 10.50 13.36
C LEU A 201 -3.64 11.49 14.51
N LEU A 202 -2.66 12.38 14.40
CA LEU A 202 -2.37 13.39 15.41
C LEU A 202 -3.59 14.27 15.73
N ASN A 203 -4.27 14.78 14.69
CA ASN A 203 -5.47 15.59 14.88
C ASN A 203 -6.58 14.83 15.61
N ARG A 204 -6.82 13.55 15.27
CA ARG A 204 -7.79 12.71 15.96
C ARG A 204 -7.45 12.55 17.43
N LEU A 205 -6.21 12.21 17.75
CA LEU A 205 -5.76 11.97 19.12
C LEU A 205 -5.80 13.23 20.00
N LEU A 206 -5.44 14.39 19.43
CA LEU A 206 -5.59 15.68 20.11
C LEU A 206 -7.05 16.00 20.44
N LEU A 207 -7.98 15.72 19.49
CA LEU A 207 -9.41 15.89 19.75
C LEU A 207 -9.93 14.94 20.82
N GLU A 208 -9.52 13.68 20.82
CA GLU A 208 -9.90 12.67 21.80
C GLU A 208 -9.44 13.04 23.21
N THR A 209 -8.23 13.58 23.34
CA THR A 209 -7.63 13.99 24.62
C THR A 209 -7.96 15.43 25.01
N ARG A 210 -8.54 16.24 24.09
CA ARG A 210 -8.78 17.66 24.24
C ARG A 210 -7.53 18.49 24.51
N ALA A 211 -6.35 17.99 24.15
CA ALA A 211 -5.11 18.73 24.22
C ALA A 211 -5.06 19.80 23.12
N VAL A 212 -4.67 21.01 23.48
CA VAL A 212 -4.52 22.16 22.60
C VAL A 212 -3.03 22.54 22.55
N PRO A 213 -2.27 22.09 21.52
CA PRO A 213 -0.86 22.42 21.41
C PRO A 213 -0.63 23.94 21.27
N ALA A 214 0.59 24.38 21.54
CA ALA A 214 0.97 25.75 21.29
C ALA A 214 0.74 26.13 19.81
N PRO A 215 0.38 27.40 19.52
CA PRO A 215 0.16 27.85 18.14
C PRO A 215 1.47 27.83 17.33
N GLU A 216 2.61 27.99 18.00
CA GLU A 216 3.94 27.88 17.39
C GLU A 216 4.28 26.42 17.14
N GLY A 217 4.72 26.12 15.93
CA GLY A 217 5.10 24.76 15.54
C GLY A 217 5.81 24.75 14.19
N GLU A 218 6.34 23.62 13.80
CA GLU A 218 7.08 23.48 12.56
C GLU A 218 6.38 22.49 11.61
N LEU A 219 6.29 22.87 10.32
CA LEU A 219 5.71 22.02 9.28
C LEU A 219 6.81 21.15 8.65
N CYS A 220 6.74 19.83 8.89
CA CYS A 220 7.72 18.84 8.46
C CYS A 220 7.25 18.02 7.26
N GLY A 221 8.10 17.88 6.24
CA GLY A 221 7.82 17.16 5.02
C GLY A 221 7.87 15.63 5.16
N SER A 222 8.57 15.10 6.19
CA SER A 222 8.77 13.65 6.40
C SER A 222 8.74 13.27 7.88
N HIS A 223 8.64 11.97 8.19
CA HIS A 223 8.83 11.47 9.55
C HIS A 223 10.21 11.81 10.11
N PHE A 224 11.24 11.69 9.26
CA PHE A 224 12.60 12.06 9.64
C PHE A 224 12.72 13.54 9.96
N GLY A 225 12.06 14.43 9.17
CA GLY A 225 12.00 15.86 9.47
C GLY A 225 11.38 16.17 10.83
N VAL A 226 10.32 15.45 11.23
CA VAL A 226 9.73 15.55 12.58
C VAL A 226 10.77 15.21 13.65
N ALA A 227 11.44 14.06 13.51
CA ALA A 227 12.42 13.62 14.49
C ALA A 227 13.61 14.59 14.60
N VAL A 228 14.11 15.12 13.47
CA VAL A 228 15.17 16.14 13.47
C VAL A 228 14.73 17.42 14.15
N ALA A 229 13.53 17.96 13.83
CA ALA A 229 13.01 19.18 14.45
C ALA A 229 12.92 19.07 15.98
N VAL A 230 12.53 17.90 16.49
CA VAL A 230 12.51 17.59 17.92
C VAL A 230 13.94 17.49 18.49
N ALA A 231 14.83 16.74 17.83
CA ALA A 231 16.18 16.51 18.34
C ALA A 231 17.02 17.79 18.41
N VAL A 232 16.82 18.75 17.50
CA VAL A 232 17.52 20.04 17.51
C VAL A 232 16.82 21.09 18.38
N GLY A 233 15.67 20.77 19.01
CA GLY A 233 14.94 21.69 19.89
C GLY A 233 14.15 22.79 19.17
N ALA A 234 13.93 22.67 17.86
CA ALA A 234 13.07 23.58 17.09
C ALA A 234 11.63 23.52 17.61
N VAL A 235 11.19 22.33 17.99
CA VAL A 235 9.91 22.04 18.64
C VAL A 235 10.11 21.08 19.80
N ASP A 236 9.07 20.91 20.64
CA ASP A 236 9.15 20.13 21.87
C ASP A 236 8.73 18.66 21.68
N ALA A 237 7.85 18.39 20.71
CA ALA A 237 7.39 17.04 20.40
C ALA A 237 6.86 16.93 18.97
N GLY A 238 6.65 15.69 18.50
CA GLY A 238 6.00 15.43 17.20
C GLY A 238 5.58 13.98 17.06
N LEU A 239 4.64 13.69 16.15
CA LEU A 239 4.21 12.32 15.87
C LEU A 239 5.00 11.76 14.68
N ALA A 240 5.71 10.65 14.92
CA ALA A 240 6.47 9.96 13.87
C ALA A 240 6.57 8.45 14.14
N VAL A 241 7.21 7.71 13.23
CA VAL A 241 7.50 6.28 13.40
C VAL A 241 8.72 6.08 14.31
N ARG A 242 8.76 4.99 15.08
CA ARG A 242 9.83 4.68 16.05
C ARG A 242 11.23 4.78 15.45
N ALA A 243 11.44 4.15 14.30
CA ALA A 243 12.76 4.07 13.68
C ALA A 243 13.42 5.44 13.44
N VAL A 244 12.65 6.50 13.14
CA VAL A 244 13.25 7.82 12.92
C VAL A 244 13.62 8.52 14.25
N ALA A 245 12.89 8.25 15.33
CA ALA A 245 13.25 8.75 16.65
C ALA A 245 14.60 8.16 17.10
N GLU A 246 14.75 6.84 16.95
CA GLU A 246 16.02 6.15 17.29
C GLU A 246 17.18 6.62 16.40
N ALA A 247 16.93 6.89 15.12
CA ALA A 247 17.97 7.36 14.20
C ALA A 247 18.58 8.72 14.58
N VAL A 248 17.87 9.53 15.38
CA VAL A 248 18.36 10.85 15.87
C VAL A 248 18.60 10.84 17.38
N ASP A 249 18.64 9.69 18.03
CA ASP A 249 18.77 9.50 19.47
C ASP A 249 17.75 10.31 20.30
N ALA A 250 16.50 10.41 19.80
CA ALA A 250 15.37 10.98 20.53
C ALA A 250 14.61 9.90 21.30
N ASP A 251 13.90 10.28 22.36
CA ASP A 251 13.02 9.37 23.09
C ASP A 251 11.68 9.20 22.35
N PHE A 252 11.06 8.04 22.50
CA PHE A 252 9.84 7.66 21.80
C PHE A 252 8.79 7.10 22.76
N LEU A 253 7.58 7.62 22.69
CA LEU A 253 6.42 7.17 23.44
C LEU A 253 5.43 6.51 22.49
N PRO A 254 5.20 5.19 22.56
CA PRO A 254 4.33 4.47 21.64
C PRO A 254 2.88 4.93 21.75
N VAL A 255 2.18 5.04 20.62
CA VAL A 255 0.78 5.47 20.57
C VAL A 255 -0.11 4.47 19.83
N GLU A 256 0.20 4.14 18.59
CA GLU A 256 -0.64 3.27 17.76
C GLU A 256 0.18 2.49 16.73
N TRP A 257 -0.25 1.23 16.48
CA TRP A 257 0.22 0.44 15.34
C TRP A 257 -0.68 0.64 14.14
N GLU A 258 -0.11 0.94 12.99
CA GLU A 258 -0.82 1.18 11.74
C GLU A 258 -0.54 0.11 10.70
N ASP A 259 -1.56 -0.28 9.93
CA ASP A 259 -1.37 -1.05 8.70
C ASP A 259 -0.95 -0.11 7.56
N PHE A 260 0.24 -0.34 7.00
CA PHE A 260 0.76 0.39 5.86
C PHE A 260 0.61 -0.49 4.60
N GLU A 261 -0.20 -0.04 3.65
CA GLU A 261 -0.64 -0.83 2.52
C GLU A 261 -0.54 -0.06 1.21
N LEU A 262 -0.56 -0.78 0.09
CA LEU A 262 -0.78 -0.21 -1.24
C LEU A 262 -2.24 -0.41 -1.65
N ALA A 263 -2.93 0.68 -1.95
CA ALA A 263 -4.18 0.64 -2.69
C ALA A 263 -3.83 0.64 -4.19
N VAL A 264 -4.24 -0.39 -4.90
CA VAL A 264 -3.85 -0.65 -6.29
C VAL A 264 -5.08 -0.62 -7.19
N SER A 265 -4.97 0.12 -8.30
CA SER A 265 -5.98 0.14 -9.35
C SER A 265 -6.18 -1.26 -9.92
N PRO A 266 -7.43 -1.70 -10.22
CA PRO A 266 -7.69 -2.97 -10.88
C PRO A 266 -6.88 -3.18 -12.17
N ARG A 267 -6.61 -2.09 -12.92
CA ARG A 267 -5.85 -2.12 -14.18
C ARG A 267 -4.36 -2.40 -14.00
N ALA A 268 -3.83 -2.09 -12.81
CA ALA A 268 -2.40 -2.13 -12.55
C ALA A 268 -1.97 -3.33 -11.70
N VAL A 269 -2.91 -4.19 -11.30
CA VAL A 269 -2.58 -5.34 -10.44
C VAL A 269 -1.54 -6.25 -11.09
N GLY A 270 -1.57 -6.39 -12.42
CA GLY A 270 -0.56 -7.14 -13.18
C GLY A 270 0.86 -6.55 -13.14
N LEU A 271 1.01 -5.28 -12.74
CA LEU A 271 2.32 -4.61 -12.60
C LEU A 271 2.98 -4.82 -11.24
N LEU A 272 2.31 -5.49 -10.30
CA LEU A 272 2.81 -5.68 -8.93
C LEU A 272 3.96 -6.68 -8.81
N GLY A 273 4.15 -7.55 -9.80
CA GLY A 273 5.14 -8.65 -9.73
C GLY A 273 6.51 -8.21 -9.20
N PRO A 274 7.21 -7.27 -9.85
CA PRO A 274 8.53 -6.83 -9.41
C PRO A 274 8.55 -6.30 -7.96
N LEU A 275 7.51 -5.60 -7.54
CA LEU A 275 7.38 -5.09 -6.17
C LEU A 275 7.17 -6.22 -5.16
N LEU A 276 6.34 -7.20 -5.48
CA LEU A 276 6.05 -8.35 -4.61
C LEU A 276 7.26 -9.28 -4.48
N ASP A 277 8.02 -9.50 -5.57
CA ASP A 277 9.25 -10.29 -5.55
C ASP A 277 10.28 -9.68 -4.60
N VAL A 278 10.44 -8.37 -4.67
CA VAL A 278 11.35 -7.63 -3.78
C VAL A 278 10.83 -7.63 -2.34
N LEU A 279 9.52 -7.43 -2.14
CA LEU A 279 8.89 -7.47 -0.82
C LEU A 279 9.06 -8.85 -0.15
N ALA A 280 9.03 -9.93 -0.92
CA ALA A 280 9.27 -11.30 -0.45
C ALA A 280 10.76 -11.65 -0.28
N SER A 281 11.68 -10.79 -0.73
CA SER A 281 13.11 -11.07 -0.68
C SER A 281 13.65 -11.05 0.76
N THR A 282 14.50 -12.02 1.10
CA THR A 282 15.19 -12.09 2.40
C THR A 282 15.97 -10.81 2.70
N SER A 283 16.63 -10.24 1.69
CA SER A 283 17.42 -9.01 1.84
C SER A 283 16.59 -7.82 2.30
N VAL A 284 15.37 -7.62 1.75
CA VAL A 284 14.49 -6.54 2.17
C VAL A 284 13.92 -6.84 3.57
N HIS A 285 13.48 -8.08 3.82
CA HIS A 285 13.01 -8.48 5.14
C HIS A 285 14.04 -8.23 6.24
N GLU A 286 15.30 -8.65 6.04
CA GLU A 286 16.37 -8.42 7.01
C GLU A 286 16.65 -6.94 7.25
N ARG A 287 16.62 -6.12 6.20
CA ARG A 287 16.86 -4.67 6.33
C ARG A 287 15.74 -3.97 7.07
N VAL A 288 14.48 -4.29 6.75
CA VAL A 288 13.32 -3.69 7.41
C VAL A 288 13.19 -4.18 8.86
N SER A 289 13.47 -5.46 9.13
CA SER A 289 13.44 -6.02 10.50
C SER A 289 14.48 -5.40 11.45
N ARG A 290 15.51 -4.74 10.92
CA ARG A 290 16.48 -3.97 11.72
C ARG A 290 15.95 -2.60 12.13
N LEU A 291 14.86 -2.14 11.52
CA LEU A 291 14.20 -0.89 11.88
C LEU A 291 13.21 -1.18 13.01
N SER A 292 13.41 -0.57 14.14
CA SER A 292 12.50 -0.74 15.28
C SER A 292 11.10 -0.22 14.95
N GLY A 293 10.09 -0.91 15.47
CA GLY A 293 8.69 -0.52 15.27
C GLY A 293 8.11 -0.93 13.89
N TYR A 294 8.66 -1.97 13.25
CA TYR A 294 8.12 -2.57 12.03
C TYR A 294 7.85 -4.06 12.20
N GLU A 295 6.74 -4.52 11.65
CA GLU A 295 6.31 -5.92 11.64
C GLU A 295 5.93 -6.33 10.21
N LEU A 296 6.56 -7.41 9.71
CA LEU A 296 6.44 -7.88 8.34
C LEU A 296 5.71 -9.23 8.20
N SER A 297 5.13 -9.76 9.28
CA SER A 297 4.51 -11.10 9.29
C SER A 297 3.44 -11.30 8.21
N ARG A 298 2.81 -10.22 7.75
CA ARG A 298 1.76 -10.20 6.74
C ARG A 298 2.20 -9.55 5.42
N SER A 299 3.49 -9.26 5.25
CA SER A 299 4.00 -8.61 4.02
C SER A 299 3.68 -9.43 2.77
N GLY A 300 3.14 -8.77 1.75
CA GLY A 300 2.71 -9.40 0.50
C GLY A 300 1.29 -9.97 0.53
N GLU A 301 0.63 -10.08 1.69
CA GLU A 301 -0.78 -10.43 1.72
C GLU A 301 -1.61 -9.42 0.95
N SER A 302 -2.57 -9.91 0.18
CA SER A 302 -3.46 -9.02 -0.56
C SER A 302 -4.92 -9.39 -0.39
N ARG A 303 -5.78 -8.37 -0.40
CA ARG A 303 -7.22 -8.51 -0.33
C ARG A 303 -7.93 -7.51 -1.23
N ILE A 304 -9.19 -7.75 -1.52
CA ILE A 304 -10.06 -6.74 -2.13
C ILE A 304 -10.63 -5.85 -1.01
N ALA A 305 -10.62 -4.54 -1.20
CA ALA A 305 -11.25 -3.59 -0.29
C ALA A 305 -12.76 -3.85 -0.24
N ALA A 306 -13.27 -4.14 0.96
CA ALA A 306 -14.68 -4.53 1.20
C ALA A 306 -15.56 -3.33 1.57
#